data_3b437308dfdf99f8562ad4635e1b0451
#
_entry.id   3b437308dfdf99f8562ad4635e1b0451
#
_cell.length_a   1.000
_cell.length_b   1.000
_cell.length_c   1.000
_cell.angle_alpha   90.00
_cell.angle_beta   90.00
_cell.angle_gamma   90.00
#
_symmetry.space_group_name_H-M   'P 1'
#
loop_
_entity.id
_entity.type
_entity.pdbx_description
1 polymer ?
#
loop_
_entity_poly.entity_id
_entity_poly.type
_entity_poly.pdbx_seq_one_letter_code
_entity_poly.pdbx_strand_id
1 'polypeptide(L)'
;MRFKVIIFTLLFCVNGFYPQDSKKITQKFFPDFDLDIPTPAFNKKKGFTKYEELISFLDTLQKNYPNVFSYKFIGESQKGKKIPMVFIGNTDNEKPRVCYMGGLHGNEPASTEGLMFFMYNLLNEDSLKSVLEDVNLSIIPMANIDGYEIQDRYAANGQDLNRDQTKLTNPEMRTLKKAINEFNPLVMVDFHEYKPYRVDFVKFGEYGTTSMFDCMFLYTGNLNVCPSIKETIENVFLPRAKQQLDTYGLKYHNYLSSKHKNNKVYFNLGSVSPRSSATSFALGNCISMLMEVRGVGLNRTSFKRRIFTTYSLACSFLTTTIQEKSFINEKLTSCHDFPEQIVISYKKKKSPYKLKMIDVYNKTIVPIDIVLHNGLACEATKTRARPNYYLVEKTLSQVVEKLSILGLKIDTLHYDELLEVESYIITSQRKSPALFQGFYENIVTTKLETKELLFEKGTFVVPMNQQRSNLAVETLEPEMLSGFLRFNVIEPEDISKIHRYVLNKEL
;
A
#
# COMPACT_ATOMS: atom_id res chain seq x y z
N MET A 1 -31.03 -50.99 -35.12
CA MET A 1 -31.23 -50.35 -33.81
C MET A 1 -29.86 -49.94 -33.24
N ARG A 2 -29.49 -48.66 -33.35
CA ARG A 2 -28.22 -48.15 -32.78
C ARG A 2 -28.51 -47.48 -31.44
N PHE A 3 -28.03 -48.07 -30.35
CA PHE A 3 -28.07 -47.46 -29.03
C PHE A 3 -27.01 -46.34 -28.94
N LYS A 4 -27.45 -45.10 -28.74
CA LYS A 4 -26.58 -43.98 -28.35
C LYS A 4 -26.44 -44.02 -26.83
N VAL A 5 -25.24 -44.32 -26.36
CA VAL A 5 -24.88 -44.16 -24.94
C VAL A 5 -24.58 -42.68 -24.72
N ILE A 6 -25.41 -42.00 -23.97
CA ILE A 6 -25.16 -40.62 -23.47
C ILE A 6 -24.38 -40.75 -22.16
N ILE A 7 -23.09 -40.40 -22.21
CA ILE A 7 -22.27 -40.29 -21.02
C ILE A 7 -22.54 -38.90 -20.40
N PHE A 8 -23.26 -38.88 -19.29
CA PHE A 8 -23.38 -37.69 -18.45
C PHE A 8 -22.11 -37.51 -17.64
N THR A 9 -21.26 -36.57 -18.04
CA THR A 9 -20.12 -36.14 -17.22
C THR A 9 -20.63 -35.21 -16.13
N LEU A 10 -20.83 -35.72 -14.93
CA LEU A 10 -21.08 -34.92 -13.73
C LEU A 10 -19.79 -34.13 -13.44
N LEU A 11 -19.77 -32.86 -13.79
CA LEU A 11 -18.79 -31.91 -13.24
C LEU A 11 -19.12 -31.70 -11.75
N PHE A 12 -18.46 -32.43 -10.88
CA PHE A 12 -18.40 -32.09 -9.48
C PHE A 12 -17.58 -30.80 -9.35
N CYS A 13 -18.25 -29.65 -9.23
CA CYS A 13 -17.66 -28.47 -8.63
C CYS A 13 -17.32 -28.79 -7.17
N VAL A 14 -16.14 -29.31 -6.94
CA VAL A 14 -15.58 -29.40 -5.58
C VAL A 14 -15.26 -27.97 -5.17
N ASN A 15 -16.26 -27.28 -4.60
CA ASN A 15 -15.98 -26.15 -3.72
C ASN A 15 -15.19 -26.72 -2.56
N GLY A 16 -13.86 -26.58 -2.65
CA GLY A 16 -12.96 -27.11 -1.63
C GLY A 16 -13.31 -26.53 -0.28
N PHE A 17 -13.95 -27.32 0.56
CA PHE A 17 -14.05 -27.06 1.99
C PHE A 17 -12.63 -27.08 2.54
N TYR A 18 -12.04 -25.89 2.75
CA TYR A 18 -10.80 -25.77 3.47
C TYR A 18 -11.10 -25.91 4.95
N PRO A 19 -10.65 -26.98 5.62
CA PRO A 19 -10.89 -27.18 7.06
C PRO A 19 -10.33 -26.06 7.94
N GLN A 20 -9.48 -25.21 7.37
CA GLN A 20 -8.92 -23.99 7.96
C GLN A 20 -9.97 -22.96 8.39
N ASP A 21 -11.15 -22.97 7.77
CA ASP A 21 -12.25 -22.02 8.01
C ASP A 21 -13.27 -22.49 9.03
N SER A 22 -12.96 -23.50 9.78
CA SER A 22 -13.95 -24.04 10.71
C SER A 22 -14.38 -22.98 11.73
N LYS A 23 -15.69 -22.85 11.91
CA LYS A 23 -16.30 -21.99 12.94
C LYS A 23 -15.70 -22.28 14.34
N LYS A 24 -15.32 -23.53 14.60
CA LYS A 24 -14.69 -23.96 15.87
C LYS A 24 -13.31 -23.36 16.08
N ILE A 25 -12.49 -23.19 15.00
CA ILE A 25 -11.19 -22.52 15.07
C ILE A 25 -11.41 -21.05 15.41
N THR A 26 -12.32 -20.40 14.69
CA THR A 26 -12.62 -19.00 14.90
C THR A 26 -13.17 -18.73 16.30
N GLN A 27 -14.12 -19.52 16.79
CA GLN A 27 -14.67 -19.36 18.13
C GLN A 27 -13.59 -19.56 19.22
N LYS A 28 -12.67 -20.49 19.02
CA LYS A 28 -11.59 -20.75 20.00
C LYS A 28 -10.51 -19.68 20.02
N PHE A 29 -10.07 -19.19 18.86
CA PHE A 29 -8.88 -18.35 18.75
C PHE A 29 -9.17 -16.88 18.48
N PHE A 30 -10.34 -16.57 17.93
CA PHE A 30 -10.73 -15.23 17.48
C PHE A 30 -12.19 -14.91 17.85
N PRO A 31 -12.62 -15.09 19.13
CA PRO A 31 -13.97 -14.71 19.53
C PRO A 31 -14.20 -13.21 19.32
N ASP A 32 -15.41 -12.82 18.96
CA ASP A 32 -15.80 -11.42 18.92
C ASP A 32 -15.71 -10.76 20.30
N PHE A 33 -15.47 -9.47 20.33
CA PHE A 33 -15.66 -8.64 21.51
C PHE A 33 -17.16 -8.32 21.69
N ASP A 34 -17.55 -8.12 22.94
CA ASP A 34 -18.87 -7.57 23.26
C ASP A 34 -18.82 -6.05 23.12
N LEU A 35 -19.13 -5.56 21.93
CA LEU A 35 -19.07 -4.15 21.55
C LEU A 35 -20.35 -3.76 20.81
N ASP A 36 -20.80 -2.55 21.05
CA ASP A 36 -21.75 -1.88 20.16
C ASP A 36 -20.98 -1.11 19.09
N ILE A 37 -21.29 -1.36 17.81
CA ILE A 37 -20.61 -0.73 16.68
C ILE A 37 -21.68 -0.01 15.86
N PRO A 38 -21.77 1.32 15.98
CA PRO A 38 -22.82 2.12 15.37
C PRO A 38 -22.53 2.43 13.89
N THR A 39 -22.22 1.40 13.12
CA THR A 39 -22.08 1.51 11.66
C THR A 39 -23.24 0.84 10.93
N PRO A 40 -23.59 1.25 9.71
CA PRO A 40 -24.75 0.72 8.98
C PRO A 40 -24.74 -0.80 8.80
N ALA A 41 -23.56 -1.44 8.75
CA ALA A 41 -23.46 -2.89 8.66
C ALA A 41 -24.13 -3.61 9.84
N PHE A 42 -24.16 -3.00 11.02
CA PHE A 42 -24.74 -3.62 12.22
C PHE A 42 -26.26 -3.41 12.36
N ASN A 43 -26.84 -2.53 11.54
CA ASN A 43 -28.30 -2.39 11.41
C ASN A 43 -28.93 -3.51 10.58
N LYS A 44 -28.13 -4.45 10.05
CA LYS A 44 -28.59 -5.55 9.19
C LYS A 44 -27.92 -6.87 9.56
N LYS A 45 -28.63 -7.97 9.27
CA LYS A 45 -28.17 -9.32 9.60
C LYS A 45 -27.08 -9.85 8.66
N LYS A 46 -26.99 -9.32 7.42
CA LYS A 46 -26.07 -9.78 6.37
C LYS A 46 -25.47 -8.61 5.60
N GLY A 47 -24.31 -8.85 4.99
CA GLY A 47 -23.61 -7.85 4.18
C GLY A 47 -22.84 -6.83 5.03
N PHE A 48 -22.39 -5.80 4.37
CA PHE A 48 -21.55 -4.73 4.92
C PHE A 48 -22.16 -3.38 4.54
N THR A 49 -21.65 -2.28 5.05
CA THR A 49 -22.09 -0.93 4.70
C THR A 49 -21.99 -0.72 3.19
N LYS A 50 -23.08 -0.31 2.55
CA LYS A 50 -23.09 0.05 1.13
C LYS A 50 -22.62 1.48 0.94
N TYR A 51 -22.29 1.86 -0.30
CA TYR A 51 -21.84 3.20 -0.64
C TYR A 51 -22.82 4.29 -0.17
N GLU A 52 -24.11 4.18 -0.49
CA GLU A 52 -25.13 5.15 -0.10
C GLU A 52 -25.30 5.26 1.42
N GLU A 53 -25.15 4.13 2.13
CA GLU A 53 -25.17 4.10 3.59
C GLU A 53 -23.92 4.78 4.20
N LEU A 54 -22.76 4.65 3.55
CA LEU A 54 -21.56 5.39 3.92
C LEU A 54 -21.78 6.90 3.76
N ILE A 55 -22.31 7.36 2.62
CA ILE A 55 -22.56 8.78 2.38
C ILE A 55 -23.54 9.32 3.42
N SER A 56 -24.66 8.61 3.69
CA SER A 56 -25.63 9.01 4.73
C SER A 56 -24.99 9.07 6.14
N PHE A 57 -24.06 8.18 6.44
CA PHE A 57 -23.31 8.20 7.69
C PHE A 57 -22.40 9.44 7.77
N LEU A 58 -21.68 9.78 6.70
CA LEU A 58 -20.85 11.00 6.63
C LEU A 58 -21.67 12.28 6.72
N ASP A 59 -22.82 12.34 6.04
CA ASP A 59 -23.76 13.47 6.13
C ASP A 59 -24.24 13.69 7.57
N THR A 60 -24.54 12.58 8.27
CA THR A 60 -24.97 12.63 9.68
C THR A 60 -23.86 13.19 10.57
N LEU A 61 -22.63 12.74 10.39
CA LEU A 61 -21.49 13.24 11.17
C LEU A 61 -21.22 14.73 10.85
N GLN A 62 -21.27 15.11 9.58
CA GLN A 62 -21.06 16.52 9.20
C GLN A 62 -22.15 17.44 9.76
N LYS A 63 -23.40 17.00 9.77
CA LYS A 63 -24.51 17.74 10.38
C LYS A 63 -24.34 17.91 11.89
N ASN A 64 -23.89 16.85 12.58
CA ASN A 64 -23.76 16.86 14.03
C ASN A 64 -22.48 17.56 14.53
N TYR A 65 -21.42 17.59 13.70
CA TYR A 65 -20.10 18.13 14.07
C TYR A 65 -19.54 19.12 13.02
N PRO A 66 -20.32 20.14 12.59
CA PRO A 66 -19.97 20.98 11.43
C PRO A 66 -18.67 21.79 11.60
N ASN A 67 -18.23 22.03 12.83
CA ASN A 67 -17.04 22.81 13.13
C ASN A 67 -15.72 22.02 13.08
N VAL A 68 -15.79 20.69 13.18
CA VAL A 68 -14.62 19.83 13.27
C VAL A 68 -14.61 18.68 12.25
N PHE A 69 -15.72 18.44 11.56
CA PHE A 69 -15.88 17.38 10.58
C PHE A 69 -16.41 17.94 9.26
N SER A 70 -15.73 17.60 8.19
CA SER A 70 -16.20 17.84 6.82
C SER A 70 -15.74 16.71 5.90
N TYR A 71 -16.39 16.58 4.75
CA TYR A 71 -15.88 15.73 3.69
C TYR A 71 -16.11 16.37 2.32
N LYS A 72 -15.28 15.99 1.36
CA LYS A 72 -15.44 16.36 -0.05
C LYS A 72 -15.24 15.16 -0.95
N PHE A 73 -15.78 15.20 -2.14
CA PHE A 73 -15.49 14.23 -3.17
C PHE A 73 -14.19 14.62 -3.89
N ILE A 74 -13.24 13.72 -3.95
CA ILE A 74 -11.91 13.96 -4.54
C ILE A 74 -11.82 13.52 -6.01
N GLY A 75 -12.78 12.76 -6.50
CA GLY A 75 -12.91 12.27 -7.87
C GLY A 75 -13.93 11.15 -7.96
N GLU A 76 -13.85 10.35 -9.02
CA GLU A 76 -14.82 9.30 -9.33
C GLU A 76 -14.16 7.95 -9.60
N SER A 77 -14.87 6.87 -9.28
CA SER A 77 -14.53 5.51 -9.69
C SER A 77 -14.81 5.30 -11.18
N GLN A 78 -14.36 4.17 -11.74
CA GLN A 78 -14.63 3.81 -13.14
C GLN A 78 -16.13 3.75 -13.47
N LYS A 79 -17.00 3.46 -12.48
CA LYS A 79 -18.46 3.47 -12.64
C LYS A 79 -19.12 4.79 -12.26
N GLY A 80 -18.35 5.88 -12.12
CA GLY A 80 -18.86 7.22 -11.85
C GLY A 80 -19.30 7.48 -10.40
N LYS A 81 -18.93 6.62 -9.45
CA LYS A 81 -19.21 6.86 -8.03
C LYS A 81 -18.18 7.79 -7.43
N LYS A 82 -18.63 8.82 -6.71
CA LYS A 82 -17.78 9.85 -6.13
C LYS A 82 -17.04 9.34 -4.89
N ILE A 83 -15.72 9.48 -4.86
CA ILE A 83 -14.85 9.00 -3.77
C ILE A 83 -14.80 10.05 -2.67
N PRO A 84 -15.33 9.77 -1.45
CA PRO A 84 -15.29 10.73 -0.35
C PRO A 84 -13.93 10.72 0.35
N MET A 85 -13.44 11.89 0.70
CA MET A 85 -12.30 12.12 1.59
C MET A 85 -12.77 13.02 2.73
N VAL A 86 -12.65 12.50 3.94
CA VAL A 86 -13.07 13.14 5.19
C VAL A 86 -11.91 13.97 5.76
N PHE A 87 -12.23 15.08 6.41
CA PHE A 87 -11.30 15.93 7.15
C PHE A 87 -11.84 16.15 8.56
N ILE A 88 -11.02 15.88 9.57
CA ILE A 88 -11.37 16.05 10.98
C ILE A 88 -10.29 16.86 11.68
N GLY A 89 -10.69 17.83 12.49
CA GLY A 89 -9.83 18.80 13.18
C GLY A 89 -9.80 20.15 12.49
N ASN A 90 -8.96 21.05 13.00
CA ASN A 90 -8.81 22.39 12.43
C ASN A 90 -7.74 22.39 11.35
N THR A 91 -7.92 23.24 10.32
CA THR A 91 -6.99 23.39 9.18
C THR A 91 -5.73 24.20 9.53
N ASP A 92 -5.12 23.96 10.68
CA ASP A 92 -3.88 24.62 11.09
C ASP A 92 -2.66 23.90 10.45
N ASN A 93 -1.86 24.67 9.72
CA ASN A 93 -0.69 24.11 9.01
C ASN A 93 0.45 23.65 9.94
N GLU A 94 0.46 24.05 11.20
CA GLU A 94 1.47 23.64 12.17
C GLU A 94 1.20 22.29 12.82
N LYS A 95 -0.04 21.77 12.67
CA LYS A 95 -0.43 20.48 13.23
C LYS A 95 0.04 19.32 12.36
N PRO A 96 0.41 18.17 12.95
CA PRO A 96 0.76 16.98 12.17
C PRO A 96 -0.42 16.52 11.33
N ARG A 97 -0.16 16.23 10.06
CA ARG A 97 -1.15 15.69 9.12
C ARG A 97 -1.08 14.17 9.10
N VAL A 98 -2.21 13.54 9.41
CA VAL A 98 -2.36 12.08 9.39
C VAL A 98 -3.40 11.70 8.33
N CYS A 99 -3.11 10.72 7.51
CA CYS A 99 -4.06 10.22 6.53
C CYS A 99 -4.29 8.71 6.74
N TYR A 100 -5.56 8.32 6.84
CA TYR A 100 -5.98 6.94 6.89
C TYR A 100 -6.76 6.57 5.64
N MET A 101 -6.53 5.37 5.13
CA MET A 101 -7.25 4.84 3.98
C MET A 101 -7.75 3.44 4.28
N GLY A 102 -8.97 3.12 3.85
CA GLY A 102 -9.56 1.80 3.92
C GLY A 102 -10.30 1.45 2.62
N GLY A 103 -10.65 0.19 2.45
CA GLY A 103 -11.40 -0.28 1.31
C GLY A 103 -10.68 -0.14 -0.03
N LEU A 104 -9.33 -0.12 -0.05
CA LEU A 104 -8.56 -0.15 -1.30
C LEU A 104 -8.74 -1.48 -2.04
N HIS A 105 -8.93 -2.57 -1.30
CA HIS A 105 -9.47 -3.82 -1.85
C HIS A 105 -10.93 -3.96 -1.41
N GLY A 106 -11.83 -4.16 -2.36
CA GLY A 106 -13.27 -4.12 -2.09
C GLY A 106 -13.79 -5.30 -1.25
N ASN A 107 -13.06 -6.39 -1.14
CA ASN A 107 -13.41 -7.55 -0.31
C ASN A 107 -12.80 -7.54 1.09
N GLU A 108 -12.41 -6.36 1.59
CA GLU A 108 -11.77 -6.14 2.89
C GLU A 108 -12.63 -5.19 3.77
N PRO A 109 -13.87 -5.57 4.11
CA PRO A 109 -14.85 -4.65 4.69
C PRO A 109 -14.51 -4.14 6.09
N ALA A 110 -13.70 -4.87 6.90
CA ALA A 110 -13.36 -4.41 8.23
C ALA A 110 -12.42 -3.19 8.22
N SER A 111 -11.73 -2.92 7.12
CA SER A 111 -10.96 -1.70 6.95
C SER A 111 -11.87 -0.47 6.87
N THR A 112 -12.92 -0.52 6.06
CA THR A 112 -13.95 0.54 5.95
C THR A 112 -14.73 0.69 7.25
N GLU A 113 -15.29 -0.40 7.78
CA GLU A 113 -16.12 -0.36 9.00
C GLU A 113 -15.30 0.06 10.23
N GLY A 114 -14.04 -0.35 10.32
CA GLY A 114 -13.15 0.04 11.40
C GLY A 114 -12.83 1.54 11.39
N LEU A 115 -12.63 2.11 10.20
CA LEU A 115 -12.46 3.56 10.07
C LEU A 115 -13.76 4.34 10.33
N MET A 116 -14.93 3.81 9.94
CA MET A 116 -16.22 4.39 10.32
C MET A 116 -16.44 4.37 11.84
N PHE A 117 -16.13 3.25 12.48
CA PHE A 117 -16.20 3.11 13.94
C PHE A 117 -15.20 4.05 14.63
N PHE A 118 -14.01 4.20 14.09
CA PHE A 118 -13.01 5.15 14.56
C PHE A 118 -13.52 6.61 14.46
N MET A 119 -14.06 7.02 13.32
CA MET A 119 -14.63 8.38 13.15
C MET A 119 -15.76 8.66 14.14
N TYR A 120 -16.66 7.67 14.34
CA TYR A 120 -17.74 7.81 15.28
C TYR A 120 -17.23 8.04 16.72
N ASN A 121 -16.34 7.18 17.20
CA ASN A 121 -15.82 7.29 18.57
C ASN A 121 -14.98 8.54 18.77
N LEU A 122 -14.14 8.91 17.77
CA LEU A 122 -13.33 10.12 17.82
C LEU A 122 -14.16 11.39 18.03
N LEU A 123 -15.38 11.42 17.50
CA LEU A 123 -16.30 12.56 17.62
C LEU A 123 -17.23 12.48 18.84
N ASN A 124 -17.47 11.29 19.40
CA ASN A 124 -18.45 11.10 20.47
C ASN A 124 -17.80 10.87 21.85
N GLU A 125 -16.59 10.28 21.91
CA GLU A 125 -15.90 10.03 23.17
C GLU A 125 -15.07 11.24 23.62
N ASP A 126 -15.37 11.79 24.80
CA ASP A 126 -14.70 12.98 25.31
C ASP A 126 -13.18 12.80 25.48
N SER A 127 -12.74 11.58 25.82
CA SER A 127 -11.33 11.23 25.91
C SER A 127 -10.57 11.33 24.57
N LEU A 128 -11.27 11.23 23.44
CA LEU A 128 -10.70 11.31 22.11
C LEU A 128 -10.88 12.70 21.47
N LYS A 129 -11.88 13.48 21.90
CA LYS A 129 -12.13 14.82 21.34
C LYS A 129 -10.97 15.79 21.54
N SER A 130 -10.29 15.73 22.70
CA SER A 130 -9.14 16.57 22.96
C SER A 130 -7.99 16.37 21.96
N VAL A 131 -7.90 15.17 21.38
CA VAL A 131 -6.89 14.81 20.37
C VAL A 131 -7.09 15.59 19.06
N LEU A 132 -8.34 16.04 18.76
CA LEU A 132 -8.66 16.78 17.55
C LEU A 132 -8.06 18.19 17.52
N GLU A 133 -7.72 18.75 18.67
CA GLU A 133 -7.05 20.04 18.76
C GLU A 133 -5.59 19.99 18.32
N ASP A 134 -4.97 18.79 18.27
CA ASP A 134 -3.54 18.60 18.06
C ASP A 134 -3.19 17.98 16.71
N VAL A 135 -4.17 17.72 15.83
CA VAL A 135 -3.96 17.01 14.58
C VAL A 135 -4.86 17.51 13.44
N ASN A 136 -4.35 17.40 12.22
CA ASN A 136 -5.15 17.44 10.99
C ASN A 136 -5.29 16.00 10.48
N LEU A 137 -6.48 15.43 10.61
CA LEU A 137 -6.74 14.05 10.20
C LEU A 137 -7.55 14.02 8.91
N SER A 138 -7.12 13.20 7.96
CA SER A 138 -7.88 12.90 6.76
C SER A 138 -8.16 11.40 6.67
N ILE A 139 -9.36 11.01 6.23
CA ILE A 139 -9.76 9.61 6.11
C ILE A 139 -10.44 9.36 4.77
N ILE A 140 -9.99 8.33 4.06
CA ILE A 140 -10.65 7.80 2.87
C ILE A 140 -11.22 6.43 3.26
N PRO A 141 -12.51 6.34 3.64
CA PRO A 141 -13.04 5.12 4.26
C PRO A 141 -13.33 4.00 3.25
N MET A 142 -13.53 4.31 1.97
CA MET A 142 -13.87 3.35 0.91
C MET A 142 -13.23 3.77 -0.40
N ALA A 143 -11.95 3.41 -0.59
CA ALA A 143 -11.15 3.88 -1.72
C ALA A 143 -11.53 3.22 -3.06
N ASN A 144 -11.92 1.94 -3.06
CA ASN A 144 -12.37 1.16 -4.22
C ASN A 144 -13.86 0.86 -4.11
N ILE A 145 -14.69 1.85 -4.40
CA ILE A 145 -16.15 1.73 -4.23
C ILE A 145 -16.74 0.63 -5.13
N ASP A 146 -16.31 0.56 -6.38
CA ASP A 146 -16.83 -0.41 -7.37
C ASP A 146 -16.55 -1.84 -6.96
N GLY A 147 -15.34 -2.13 -6.48
CA GLY A 147 -14.98 -3.43 -5.96
C GLY A 147 -15.67 -3.74 -4.63
N TYR A 148 -15.79 -2.73 -3.76
CA TYR A 148 -16.41 -2.90 -2.45
C TYR A 148 -17.89 -3.31 -2.56
N GLU A 149 -18.65 -2.72 -3.45
CA GLU A 149 -20.08 -3.06 -3.62
C GLU A 149 -20.33 -4.50 -4.03
N ILE A 150 -19.42 -5.10 -4.77
CA ILE A 150 -19.50 -6.50 -5.19
C ILE A 150 -18.61 -7.43 -4.37
N GLN A 151 -17.94 -6.89 -3.33
CA GLN A 151 -17.00 -7.61 -2.46
C GLN A 151 -15.88 -8.30 -3.26
N ASP A 152 -15.35 -7.60 -4.27
CA ASP A 152 -14.20 -8.04 -5.04
C ASP A 152 -12.96 -7.21 -4.66
N ARG A 153 -11.81 -7.87 -4.66
CA ARG A 153 -10.51 -7.26 -4.42
C ARG A 153 -10.21 -6.14 -5.42
N TYR A 154 -10.54 -6.37 -6.67
CA TYR A 154 -10.08 -5.58 -7.81
C TYR A 154 -10.98 -4.38 -8.09
N ALA A 155 -10.45 -3.38 -8.81
CA ALA A 155 -11.23 -2.32 -9.42
C ALA A 155 -12.14 -2.86 -10.54
N ALA A 156 -13.06 -2.05 -11.06
CA ALA A 156 -14.04 -2.48 -12.06
C ALA A 156 -13.43 -3.11 -13.32
N ASN A 157 -12.21 -2.72 -13.69
CA ASN A 157 -11.45 -3.28 -14.81
C ASN A 157 -10.62 -4.53 -14.46
N GLY A 158 -10.76 -5.08 -13.25
CA GLY A 158 -10.04 -6.26 -12.79
C GLY A 158 -8.59 -6.00 -12.34
N GLN A 159 -8.15 -4.74 -12.22
CA GLN A 159 -6.82 -4.41 -11.75
C GLN A 159 -6.76 -4.21 -10.22
N ASP A 160 -5.64 -4.61 -9.63
CA ASP A 160 -5.34 -4.41 -8.21
C ASP A 160 -4.81 -2.99 -7.99
N LEU A 161 -5.60 -2.14 -7.31
CA LEU A 161 -5.23 -0.75 -7.02
C LEU A 161 -3.98 -0.66 -6.15
N ASN A 162 -3.72 -1.65 -5.28
CA ASN A 162 -2.49 -1.70 -4.48
C ASN A 162 -1.29 -2.33 -5.26
N ARG A 163 -1.37 -2.33 -6.58
CA ARG A 163 -0.30 -2.59 -7.54
C ARG A 163 -0.18 -1.48 -8.57
N ASP A 164 -0.94 -0.41 -8.41
CA ASP A 164 -1.00 0.72 -9.34
C ASP A 164 -0.48 2.05 -8.75
N GLN A 165 0.11 2.03 -7.55
CA GLN A 165 0.56 3.22 -6.81
C GLN A 165 1.59 4.09 -7.55
N THR A 166 2.32 3.53 -8.52
CA THR A 166 3.29 4.26 -9.36
C THR A 166 2.89 4.32 -10.82
N LYS A 167 2.24 3.27 -11.35
CA LYS A 167 1.82 3.21 -12.76
C LYS A 167 0.70 4.20 -13.08
N LEU A 168 -0.23 4.40 -12.14
CA LEU A 168 -1.36 5.32 -12.26
C LEU A 168 -2.18 5.07 -13.52
N THR A 169 -2.55 3.81 -13.74
CA THR A 169 -3.37 3.37 -14.87
C THR A 169 -4.86 3.49 -14.58
N ASN A 170 -5.25 3.40 -13.30
CA ASN A 170 -6.63 3.49 -12.86
C ASN A 170 -7.00 4.91 -12.41
N PRO A 171 -8.19 5.43 -12.78
CA PRO A 171 -8.65 6.75 -12.39
C PRO A 171 -8.73 6.90 -10.86
N GLU A 172 -9.17 5.85 -10.14
CA GLU A 172 -9.20 5.84 -8.69
C GLU A 172 -7.79 6.11 -8.11
N MET A 173 -6.75 5.42 -8.62
CA MET A 173 -5.39 5.60 -8.10
C MET A 173 -4.81 6.95 -8.42
N ARG A 174 -5.11 7.52 -9.60
CA ARG A 174 -4.72 8.90 -9.97
C ARG A 174 -5.34 9.89 -8.99
N THR A 175 -6.63 9.75 -8.73
CA THR A 175 -7.40 10.60 -7.82
C THR A 175 -6.90 10.49 -6.38
N LEU A 176 -6.79 9.26 -5.85
CA LEU A 176 -6.32 9.00 -4.50
C LEU A 176 -4.91 9.55 -4.28
N LYS A 177 -3.99 9.26 -5.22
CA LYS A 177 -2.60 9.70 -5.12
C LYS A 177 -2.50 11.22 -5.13
N LYS A 178 -3.22 11.89 -6.03
CA LYS A 178 -3.26 13.35 -6.10
C LYS A 178 -3.77 13.96 -4.80
N ALA A 179 -4.95 13.54 -4.32
CA ALA A 179 -5.56 14.09 -3.12
C ALA A 179 -4.72 13.87 -1.85
N ILE A 180 -4.12 12.67 -1.69
CA ILE A 180 -3.24 12.39 -0.55
C ILE A 180 -1.94 13.20 -0.63
N ASN A 181 -1.36 13.36 -1.83
CA ASN A 181 -0.15 14.17 -2.01
C ASN A 181 -0.41 15.67 -1.77
N GLU A 182 -1.58 16.18 -2.16
CA GLU A 182 -2.02 17.56 -1.86
C GLU A 182 -2.22 17.77 -0.36
N PHE A 183 -2.80 16.80 0.33
CA PHE A 183 -2.91 16.81 1.80
C PHE A 183 -1.53 16.72 2.48
N ASN A 184 -0.56 16.10 1.85
CA ASN A 184 0.84 15.93 2.27
C ASN A 184 0.97 15.42 3.71
N PRO A 185 0.52 14.19 4.01
CA PRO A 185 0.53 13.65 5.36
C PRO A 185 1.96 13.38 5.87
N LEU A 186 2.17 13.63 7.16
CA LEU A 186 3.34 13.18 7.91
C LEU A 186 3.33 11.66 8.13
N VAL A 187 2.12 11.13 8.40
CA VAL A 187 1.86 9.70 8.62
C VAL A 187 0.71 9.25 7.73
N MET A 188 0.93 8.16 6.98
CA MET A 188 -0.06 7.50 6.14
C MET A 188 -0.24 6.05 6.56
N VAL A 189 -1.47 5.65 6.88
CA VAL A 189 -1.80 4.26 7.20
C VAL A 189 -2.90 3.74 6.28
N ASP A 190 -2.60 2.66 5.58
CA ASP A 190 -3.53 1.96 4.70
C ASP A 190 -4.04 0.70 5.41
N PHE A 191 -5.35 0.64 5.67
CA PHE A 191 -5.98 -0.46 6.38
C PHE A 191 -6.53 -1.50 5.41
N HIS A 192 -6.08 -2.73 5.57
CA HIS A 192 -6.39 -3.90 4.76
C HIS A 192 -6.81 -5.09 5.60
N GLU A 193 -7.23 -6.15 4.89
CA GLU A 193 -7.42 -7.46 5.49
C GLU A 193 -6.66 -8.54 4.73
N TYR A 194 -6.00 -9.43 5.44
CA TYR A 194 -5.32 -10.58 4.84
C TYR A 194 -6.18 -11.84 4.85
N LYS A 195 -5.89 -12.75 3.91
CA LYS A 195 -6.50 -14.09 3.86
C LYS A 195 -5.80 -15.03 4.85
N PRO A 196 -6.46 -15.44 5.96
CA PRO A 196 -5.81 -16.21 7.02
C PRO A 196 -5.57 -17.69 6.67
N TYR A 197 -6.36 -18.23 5.77
CA TYR A 197 -6.24 -19.58 5.24
C TYR A 197 -5.81 -19.51 3.78
N ARG A 198 -4.82 -20.31 3.42
CA ARG A 198 -4.25 -20.33 2.08
C ARG A 198 -4.02 -21.76 1.65
N VAL A 199 -4.12 -22.02 0.34
CA VAL A 199 -3.80 -23.35 -0.23
C VAL A 199 -2.39 -23.82 0.17
N ASP A 200 -1.45 -22.88 0.25
CA ASP A 200 -0.08 -23.16 0.68
C ASP A 200 -0.01 -23.72 2.11
N PHE A 201 -0.93 -23.32 2.99
CA PHE A 201 -0.94 -23.70 4.40
C PHE A 201 -1.49 -25.11 4.67
N VAL A 202 -2.18 -25.68 3.68
CA VAL A 202 -2.66 -27.08 3.74
C VAL A 202 -1.49 -28.07 3.78
N LYS A 203 -0.31 -27.66 3.31
CA LYS A 203 0.91 -28.50 3.28
C LYS A 203 1.65 -28.59 4.62
N PHE A 204 1.22 -27.82 5.62
CA PHE A 204 1.84 -27.78 6.94
C PHE A 204 0.93 -28.44 8.00
N GLY A 205 1.53 -29.12 8.98
CA GLY A 205 0.79 -29.91 9.95
C GLY A 205 0.22 -31.19 9.34
N GLU A 206 -0.53 -31.94 10.13
CA GLU A 206 -1.12 -33.21 9.70
C GLU A 206 -2.30 -33.00 8.71
N TYR A 207 -3.18 -31.99 9.01
CA TYR A 207 -4.37 -31.70 8.20
C TYR A 207 -4.43 -30.24 7.76
N GLY A 208 -3.28 -29.59 7.71
CA GLY A 208 -3.16 -28.18 7.34
C GLY A 208 -3.16 -27.23 8.53
N THR A 209 -2.76 -26.00 8.24
CA THR A 209 -2.63 -24.93 9.23
C THR A 209 -3.36 -23.65 8.78
N THR A 210 -3.60 -22.73 9.71
CA THR A 210 -4.09 -21.38 9.41
C THR A 210 -3.30 -20.35 10.20
N SER A 211 -3.28 -19.10 9.72
CA SER A 211 -2.60 -18.00 10.40
C SER A 211 -3.23 -17.75 11.78
N MET A 212 -2.37 -17.42 12.77
CA MET A 212 -2.79 -17.18 14.15
C MET A 212 -2.88 -15.69 14.54
N PHE A 213 -2.62 -14.77 13.62
CA PHE A 213 -2.51 -13.36 13.93
C PHE A 213 -3.84 -12.62 13.70
N ASP A 214 -4.20 -11.69 14.60
CA ASP A 214 -5.30 -10.76 14.41
C ASP A 214 -4.94 -9.69 13.40
N CYS A 215 -3.67 -9.24 13.40
CA CYS A 215 -3.15 -8.33 12.40
C CYS A 215 -1.68 -8.58 12.08
N MET A 216 -1.25 -8.05 10.94
CA MET A 216 0.14 -8.00 10.54
C MET A 216 0.53 -6.59 10.09
N PHE A 217 1.74 -6.16 10.46
CA PHE A 217 2.30 -4.85 10.13
C PHE A 217 3.11 -4.94 8.84
N LEU A 218 2.70 -4.23 7.80
CA LEU A 218 3.47 -4.07 6.57
C LEU A 218 4.08 -2.68 6.51
N TYR A 219 5.38 -2.62 6.41
CA TYR A 219 6.17 -1.45 6.09
C TYR A 219 7.30 -1.83 5.15
N THR A 220 8.05 -0.86 4.66
CA THR A 220 8.98 -1.10 3.57
C THR A 220 10.41 -1.31 4.04
N GLY A 221 11.14 -2.18 3.33
CA GLY A 221 12.61 -2.29 3.36
C GLY A 221 13.24 -1.92 2.02
N ASN A 222 12.56 -1.10 1.22
CA ASN A 222 13.12 -0.56 -0.02
C ASN A 222 14.31 0.35 0.30
N LEU A 223 15.44 0.12 -0.37
CA LEU A 223 16.72 0.77 -0.06
C LEU A 223 16.82 2.22 -0.58
N ASN A 224 15.87 2.68 -1.39
CA ASN A 224 15.73 4.08 -1.79
C ASN A 224 14.83 4.88 -0.83
N VAL A 225 14.21 4.23 0.16
CA VAL A 225 13.49 4.91 1.24
C VAL A 225 14.49 5.38 2.29
N CYS A 226 14.30 6.59 2.78
CA CYS A 226 15.10 7.14 3.87
C CYS A 226 15.10 6.19 5.09
N PRO A 227 16.26 5.77 5.61
CA PRO A 227 16.36 4.82 6.72
C PRO A 227 15.60 5.25 7.96
N SER A 228 15.61 6.56 8.28
CA SER A 228 14.91 7.14 9.42
C SER A 228 13.41 6.83 9.44
N ILE A 229 12.77 6.64 8.29
CA ILE A 229 11.35 6.26 8.19
C ILE A 229 11.14 4.86 8.79
N LYS A 230 11.93 3.87 8.33
CA LYS A 230 11.86 2.50 8.84
C LYS A 230 12.18 2.44 10.33
N GLU A 231 13.24 3.14 10.76
CA GLU A 231 13.67 3.21 12.17
C GLU A 231 12.58 3.81 13.05
N THR A 232 11.92 4.88 12.61
CA THR A 232 10.80 5.49 13.33
C THR A 232 9.62 4.52 13.45
N ILE A 233 9.30 3.78 12.39
CA ILE A 233 8.24 2.76 12.47
C ILE A 233 8.61 1.68 13.48
N GLU A 234 9.83 1.11 13.40
CA GLU A 234 10.26 -0.01 14.23
C GLU A 234 10.43 0.35 15.71
N ASN A 235 10.90 1.57 16.00
CA ASN A 235 11.27 1.98 17.36
C ASN A 235 10.20 2.82 18.07
N VAL A 236 9.26 3.43 17.33
CA VAL A 236 8.24 4.32 17.91
C VAL A 236 6.83 3.78 17.69
N PHE A 237 6.42 3.58 16.44
CA PHE A 237 5.03 3.19 16.13
C PHE A 237 4.73 1.74 16.51
N LEU A 238 5.58 0.78 16.12
CA LEU A 238 5.31 -0.63 16.37
C LEU A 238 5.32 -1.01 17.85
N PRO A 239 6.22 -0.52 18.72
CA PRO A 239 6.16 -0.85 20.14
C PRO A 239 4.85 -0.41 20.78
N ARG A 240 4.37 0.80 20.50
CA ARG A 240 3.11 1.34 21.05
C ARG A 240 1.89 0.61 20.50
N ALA A 241 1.86 0.35 19.19
CA ALA A 241 0.80 -0.44 18.58
C ALA A 241 0.73 -1.86 19.16
N LYS A 242 1.86 -2.51 19.38
CA LYS A 242 1.95 -3.84 20.01
C LYS A 242 1.46 -3.80 21.45
N GLN A 243 1.89 -2.82 22.25
CA GLN A 243 1.40 -2.62 23.60
C GLN A 243 -0.13 -2.47 23.64
N GLN A 244 -0.68 -1.64 22.75
CA GLN A 244 -2.13 -1.46 22.62
C GLN A 244 -2.83 -2.78 22.28
N LEU A 245 -2.30 -3.56 21.35
CA LEU A 245 -2.87 -4.86 20.96
C LEU A 245 -2.78 -5.90 22.09
N ASP A 246 -1.67 -5.90 22.84
CA ASP A 246 -1.46 -6.81 23.98
C ASP A 246 -2.49 -6.56 25.09
N THR A 247 -2.92 -5.31 25.32
CA THR A 247 -3.96 -4.93 26.28
C THR A 247 -5.28 -5.68 26.01
N TYR A 248 -5.57 -5.97 24.73
CA TYR A 248 -6.78 -6.67 24.31
C TYR A 248 -6.55 -8.14 23.93
N GLY A 249 -5.36 -8.70 24.17
CA GLY A 249 -5.01 -10.05 23.81
C GLY A 249 -5.04 -10.33 22.30
N LEU A 250 -4.82 -9.29 21.48
CA LEU A 250 -4.75 -9.38 20.02
C LEU A 250 -3.35 -9.82 19.58
N LYS A 251 -3.28 -10.81 18.69
CA LYS A 251 -2.02 -11.38 18.22
C LYS A 251 -1.56 -10.69 16.94
N TYR A 252 -0.27 -10.42 16.86
CA TYR A 252 0.30 -9.68 15.74
C TYR A 252 1.62 -10.30 15.23
N HIS A 253 2.00 -9.91 14.04
CA HIS A 253 3.27 -10.25 13.40
C HIS A 253 3.64 -9.18 12.36
N ASN A 254 4.88 -9.15 11.89
CA ASN A 254 5.20 -8.43 10.66
C ASN A 254 4.60 -9.17 9.46
N TYR A 255 4.20 -8.45 8.42
CA TYR A 255 3.47 -9.02 7.29
C TYR A 255 4.20 -10.16 6.60
N LEU A 256 3.52 -11.27 6.49
CA LEU A 256 3.98 -12.48 5.81
C LEU A 256 3.11 -12.78 4.59
N SER A 257 3.75 -12.96 3.45
CA SER A 257 3.11 -13.54 2.28
C SER A 257 3.80 -14.85 1.90
N SER A 258 3.05 -15.80 1.32
CA SER A 258 3.60 -17.05 0.82
C SER A 258 3.52 -17.12 -0.71
N LYS A 259 4.47 -17.81 -1.32
CA LYS A 259 4.47 -18.16 -2.74
C LYS A 259 4.84 -19.65 -2.89
N HIS A 260 4.08 -20.34 -3.73
CA HIS A 260 4.39 -21.68 -4.15
C HIS A 260 5.21 -21.66 -5.44
N LYS A 261 6.37 -22.28 -5.44
CA LYS A 261 7.24 -22.43 -6.62
C LYS A 261 8.01 -23.73 -6.52
N ASN A 262 8.04 -24.55 -7.59
CA ASN A 262 8.79 -25.81 -7.67
C ASN A 262 8.51 -26.73 -6.45
N ASN A 263 7.24 -26.98 -6.13
CA ASN A 263 6.76 -27.77 -4.99
C ASN A 263 7.24 -27.30 -3.59
N LYS A 264 7.80 -26.10 -3.47
CA LYS A 264 8.20 -25.50 -2.20
C LYS A 264 7.39 -24.26 -1.90
N VAL A 265 7.09 -24.04 -0.63
CA VAL A 265 6.46 -22.80 -0.15
C VAL A 265 7.54 -21.88 0.38
N TYR A 266 7.57 -20.67 -0.14
CA TYR A 266 8.49 -19.62 0.28
C TYR A 266 7.69 -18.53 0.99
N PHE A 267 8.21 -18.05 2.12
CA PHE A 267 7.63 -16.95 2.86
C PHE A 267 8.42 -15.67 2.63
N ASN A 268 7.71 -14.57 2.41
CA ASN A 268 8.29 -13.24 2.32
C ASN A 268 7.81 -12.40 3.50
N LEU A 269 8.75 -11.70 4.15
CA LEU A 269 8.50 -10.73 5.20
C LEU A 269 8.57 -9.32 4.63
N GLY A 270 7.57 -8.48 4.95
CA GLY A 270 7.54 -7.10 4.51
C GLY A 270 7.38 -6.91 3.00
N SER A 271 7.57 -5.69 2.53
CA SER A 271 7.55 -5.32 1.11
C SER A 271 8.70 -4.39 0.76
N VAL A 272 9.03 -4.34 -0.52
CA VAL A 272 10.01 -3.41 -1.11
C VAL A 272 9.45 -2.76 -2.37
N SER A 273 8.21 -3.10 -2.74
CA SER A 273 7.64 -2.72 -4.04
C SER A 273 6.97 -1.35 -3.99
N PRO A 274 7.42 -0.37 -4.78
CA PRO A 274 6.81 0.96 -4.89
C PRO A 274 5.36 0.94 -5.39
N ARG A 275 4.90 -0.18 -5.95
CA ARG A 275 3.51 -0.36 -6.41
C ARG A 275 2.53 -0.59 -5.27
N SER A 276 3.02 -0.79 -4.04
CA SER A 276 2.23 -0.89 -2.80
C SER A 276 2.21 0.46 -2.09
N SER A 277 1.10 0.81 -1.45
CA SER A 277 0.90 2.05 -0.71
C SER A 277 1.97 2.29 0.35
N ALA A 278 2.29 1.28 1.19
CA ALA A 278 3.30 1.39 2.24
C ALA A 278 4.67 1.83 1.70
N THR A 279 5.09 1.32 0.54
CA THR A 279 6.39 1.70 -0.05
C THR A 279 6.30 3.00 -0.83
N SER A 280 5.21 3.20 -1.59
CA SER A 280 5.05 4.39 -2.43
C SER A 280 5.02 5.68 -1.64
N PHE A 281 4.30 5.72 -0.51
CA PHE A 281 4.26 6.91 0.35
C PHE A 281 5.55 7.09 1.15
N ALA A 282 6.21 5.99 1.56
CA ALA A 282 7.52 6.07 2.22
C ALA A 282 8.61 6.65 1.30
N LEU A 283 8.60 6.34 -0.01
CA LEU A 283 9.46 6.96 -1.02
C LEU A 283 9.20 8.48 -1.18
N GLY A 284 8.03 8.94 -0.76
CA GLY A 284 7.67 10.36 -0.68
C GLY A 284 8.00 11.01 0.65
N ASN A 285 8.88 10.41 1.46
CA ASN A 285 9.27 10.89 2.79
C ASN A 285 8.05 11.06 3.74
N CYS A 286 7.21 10.03 3.81
CA CYS A 286 6.08 9.92 4.73
C CYS A 286 6.27 8.66 5.60
N ILE A 287 5.99 8.73 6.91
CA ILE A 287 5.88 7.52 7.74
C ILE A 287 4.71 6.71 7.23
N SER A 288 4.98 5.64 6.49
CA SER A 288 3.94 4.89 5.77
C SER A 288 3.90 3.43 6.19
N MET A 289 2.71 3.00 6.62
CA MET A 289 2.42 1.64 7.06
C MET A 289 1.15 1.13 6.39
N LEU A 290 1.05 -0.20 6.29
CA LEU A 290 -0.15 -0.90 5.86
C LEU A 290 -0.48 -1.98 6.90
N MET A 291 -1.73 -1.96 7.38
CA MET A 291 -2.22 -2.89 8.39
C MET A 291 -3.05 -3.97 7.73
N GLU A 292 -2.67 -5.21 7.95
CA GLU A 292 -3.36 -6.39 7.42
C GLU A 292 -4.10 -7.08 8.56
N VAL A 293 -5.39 -6.80 8.71
CA VAL A 293 -6.25 -7.45 9.70
C VAL A 293 -6.72 -8.81 9.18
N ARG A 294 -6.92 -9.79 10.06
CA ARG A 294 -7.39 -11.13 9.68
C ARG A 294 -8.81 -11.08 9.15
N GLY A 295 -9.07 -11.30 7.83
CA GLY A 295 -10.46 -11.05 7.39
C GLY A 295 -10.90 -11.62 6.06
N VAL A 296 -10.09 -11.60 5.03
CA VAL A 296 -10.52 -11.99 3.67
C VAL A 296 -11.09 -13.40 3.65
N GLY A 297 -12.34 -13.52 3.17
CA GLY A 297 -13.09 -14.78 3.07
C GLY A 297 -13.83 -15.21 4.34
N LEU A 298 -13.73 -14.46 5.43
CA LEU A 298 -14.42 -14.77 6.69
C LEU A 298 -15.84 -14.20 6.75
N ASN A 299 -16.28 -13.45 5.76
CA ASN A 299 -17.59 -12.75 5.80
C ASN A 299 -17.75 -11.97 7.11
N ARG A 300 -18.83 -12.21 7.85
CA ARG A 300 -19.07 -11.57 9.16
C ARG A 300 -18.50 -12.36 10.37
N THR A 301 -17.72 -13.41 10.14
CA THR A 301 -17.11 -14.17 11.23
C THR A 301 -16.01 -13.33 11.90
N SER A 302 -16.03 -13.25 13.25
CA SER A 302 -15.14 -12.37 14.04
C SER A 302 -15.16 -10.91 13.59
N PHE A 303 -16.31 -10.42 13.13
CA PHE A 303 -16.36 -9.13 12.46
C PHE A 303 -16.18 -7.96 13.42
N LYS A 304 -16.79 -8.03 14.62
CA LYS A 304 -16.57 -7.05 15.68
C LYS A 304 -15.10 -7.00 16.12
N ARG A 305 -14.47 -8.17 16.26
CA ARG A 305 -13.03 -8.26 16.60
C ARG A 305 -12.14 -7.61 15.53
N ARG A 306 -12.43 -7.83 14.25
CA ARG A 306 -11.70 -7.26 13.13
C ARG A 306 -11.83 -5.75 13.08
N ILE A 307 -13.05 -5.23 13.23
CA ILE A 307 -13.34 -3.79 13.29
C ILE A 307 -12.61 -3.16 14.48
N PHE A 308 -12.70 -3.79 15.66
CA PHE A 308 -12.01 -3.31 16.84
C PHE A 308 -10.49 -3.30 16.70
N THR A 309 -9.92 -4.29 15.99
CA THR A 309 -8.47 -4.31 15.69
C THR A 309 -8.08 -3.11 14.82
N THR A 310 -8.85 -2.81 13.78
CA THR A 310 -8.63 -1.63 12.92
C THR A 310 -8.75 -0.34 13.72
N TYR A 311 -9.82 -0.18 14.51
CA TYR A 311 -10.05 0.96 15.40
C TYR A 311 -8.90 1.17 16.40
N SER A 312 -8.51 0.11 17.09
CA SER A 312 -7.45 0.14 18.10
C SER A 312 -6.11 0.58 17.52
N LEU A 313 -5.77 0.11 16.31
CA LEU A 313 -4.58 0.53 15.59
C LEU A 313 -4.67 1.99 15.12
N ALA A 314 -5.83 2.43 14.62
CA ALA A 314 -6.04 3.82 14.21
C ALA A 314 -5.85 4.78 15.39
N CYS A 315 -6.41 4.47 16.56
CA CYS A 315 -6.20 5.24 17.79
C CYS A 315 -4.72 5.27 18.18
N SER A 316 -4.03 4.13 18.19
CA SER A 316 -2.62 4.04 18.58
C SER A 316 -1.73 4.88 17.68
N PHE A 317 -1.93 4.80 16.35
CA PHE A 317 -1.12 5.57 15.40
C PHE A 317 -1.39 7.07 15.48
N LEU A 318 -2.64 7.48 15.67
CA LEU A 318 -2.99 8.88 15.86
C LEU A 318 -2.32 9.45 17.12
N THR A 319 -2.52 8.80 18.26
CA THR A 319 -1.94 9.21 19.52
C THR A 319 -0.42 9.24 19.48
N THR A 320 0.21 8.22 18.88
CA THR A 320 1.67 8.17 18.68
C THR A 320 2.15 9.36 17.85
N THR A 321 1.46 9.69 16.76
CA THR A 321 1.85 10.82 15.90
C THR A 321 1.83 12.14 16.64
N ILE A 322 0.80 12.37 17.47
CA ILE A 322 0.68 13.61 18.27
C ILE A 322 1.78 13.68 19.31
N GLN A 323 1.95 12.62 20.10
CA GLN A 323 2.93 12.57 21.18
C GLN A 323 4.37 12.69 20.70
N GLU A 324 4.68 12.16 19.53
CA GLU A 324 6.03 12.14 18.96
C GLU A 324 6.22 13.12 17.80
N LYS A 325 5.34 14.11 17.64
CA LYS A 325 5.36 15.08 16.54
C LYS A 325 6.75 15.66 16.28
N SER A 326 7.41 16.15 17.31
CA SER A 326 8.72 16.80 17.20
C SER A 326 9.80 15.83 16.73
N PHE A 327 9.83 14.62 17.31
CA PHE A 327 10.76 13.57 16.91
C PHE A 327 10.53 13.11 15.46
N ILE A 328 9.27 12.91 15.06
CA ILE A 328 8.92 12.51 13.70
C ILE A 328 9.35 13.58 12.70
N ASN A 329 9.08 14.86 13.00
CA ASN A 329 9.49 15.97 12.14
C ASN A 329 11.02 16.04 11.98
N GLU A 330 11.78 15.88 13.06
CA GLU A 330 13.24 15.80 13.01
C GLU A 330 13.71 14.69 12.08
N LYS A 331 13.16 13.46 12.24
CA LYS A 331 13.51 12.32 11.42
C LYS A 331 13.15 12.49 9.94
N LEU A 332 12.02 13.10 9.64
CA LEU A 332 11.63 13.38 8.25
C LEU A 332 12.44 14.54 7.65
N THR A 333 12.88 15.50 8.45
CA THR A 333 13.79 16.57 7.99
C THR A 333 15.13 15.97 7.57
N SER A 334 15.69 15.00 8.32
CA SER A 334 16.93 14.33 7.94
C SER A 334 16.80 13.51 6.62
N CYS A 335 15.60 13.21 6.19
CA CYS A 335 15.36 12.55 4.90
C CYS A 335 15.57 13.47 3.67
N HIS A 336 15.84 14.75 3.87
CA HIS A 336 16.24 15.67 2.80
C HIS A 336 17.74 15.65 2.55
N ASP A 337 18.52 14.96 3.37
CA ASP A 337 19.92 14.65 3.10
C ASP A 337 19.99 13.42 2.18
N PHE A 338 19.81 13.67 0.89
CA PHE A 338 19.72 12.57 -0.07
C PHE A 338 21.08 11.88 -0.28
N PRO A 339 21.09 10.52 -0.32
CA PRO A 339 22.34 9.80 -0.55
C PRO A 339 22.87 10.05 -1.96
N GLU A 340 24.21 10.09 -2.10
CA GLU A 340 24.92 10.23 -3.37
C GLU A 340 24.65 9.06 -4.35
N GLN A 341 24.20 7.93 -3.82
CA GLN A 341 23.92 6.72 -4.59
C GLN A 341 22.44 6.37 -4.53
N ILE A 342 21.90 5.94 -5.67
CA ILE A 342 20.59 5.31 -5.79
C ILE A 342 20.74 3.80 -5.99
N VAL A 343 19.83 3.01 -5.41
CA VAL A 343 19.84 1.54 -5.53
C VAL A 343 18.96 1.11 -6.69
N ILE A 344 19.56 0.44 -7.68
CA ILE A 344 18.88 -0.06 -8.88
C ILE A 344 18.38 -1.49 -8.70
N SER A 345 19.15 -2.32 -8.01
CA SER A 345 18.72 -3.69 -7.71
C SER A 345 19.24 -4.14 -6.35
N TYR A 346 18.55 -5.13 -5.78
CA TYR A 346 18.83 -5.65 -4.45
C TYR A 346 18.47 -7.14 -4.34
N LYS A 347 19.02 -7.81 -3.34
CA LYS A 347 18.62 -9.15 -2.91
C LYS A 347 18.08 -9.11 -1.48
N LYS A 348 17.09 -9.98 -1.19
CA LYS A 348 16.54 -10.17 0.15
C LYS A 348 17.41 -11.14 0.93
N LYS A 349 17.69 -10.85 2.20
CA LYS A 349 18.33 -11.80 3.11
C LYS A 349 17.41 -12.99 3.36
N LYS A 350 17.99 -14.20 3.36
CA LYS A 350 17.26 -15.44 3.64
C LYS A 350 17.71 -15.98 4.99
N SER A 351 16.76 -16.49 5.77
CA SER A 351 17.05 -17.11 7.06
C SER A 351 16.04 -18.22 7.38
N PRO A 352 16.43 -19.25 8.13
CA PRO A 352 15.47 -20.16 8.75
C PRO A 352 14.63 -19.39 9.79
N TYR A 353 13.36 -19.76 9.92
CA TYR A 353 12.44 -19.12 10.85
C TYR A 353 11.39 -20.13 11.33
N LYS A 354 11.02 -20.08 12.60
CA LYS A 354 9.94 -20.87 13.18
C LYS A 354 8.67 -20.02 13.26
N LEU A 355 7.75 -20.25 12.30
CA LEU A 355 6.47 -19.56 12.25
C LEU A 355 5.46 -20.32 13.10
N LYS A 356 4.84 -19.61 14.06
CA LYS A 356 3.71 -20.16 14.82
C LYS A 356 2.43 -20.08 13.99
N MET A 357 1.72 -21.20 13.85
CA MET A 357 0.45 -21.33 13.14
C MET A 357 -0.54 -22.13 13.97
N ILE A 358 -1.82 -22.07 13.63
CA ILE A 358 -2.85 -22.92 14.24
C ILE A 358 -2.98 -24.19 13.39
N ASP A 359 -2.74 -25.34 14.01
CA ASP A 359 -3.12 -26.64 13.45
C ASP A 359 -4.63 -26.78 13.42
N VAL A 360 -5.19 -27.07 12.24
CA VAL A 360 -6.66 -27.01 12.04
C VAL A 360 -7.39 -28.22 12.65
N TYR A 361 -6.71 -29.36 12.78
CA TYR A 361 -7.27 -30.58 13.33
C TYR A 361 -7.19 -30.57 14.87
N ASN A 362 -5.98 -30.44 15.40
CA ASN A 362 -5.73 -30.46 16.83
C ASN A 362 -6.19 -29.18 17.54
N LYS A 363 -6.40 -28.08 16.80
CA LYS A 363 -6.77 -26.73 17.32
C LYS A 363 -5.78 -26.28 18.39
N THR A 364 -4.49 -26.41 18.08
CA THR A 364 -3.35 -26.00 18.90
C THR A 364 -2.43 -25.12 18.09
N ILE A 365 -1.61 -24.33 18.77
CA ILE A 365 -0.56 -23.53 18.12
C ILE A 365 0.66 -24.42 17.98
N VAL A 366 1.14 -24.53 16.75
CA VAL A 366 2.31 -25.35 16.39
C VAL A 366 3.38 -24.50 15.69
N PRO A 367 4.67 -24.75 15.93
CA PRO A 367 5.75 -24.14 15.18
C PRO A 367 5.94 -24.87 13.84
N ILE A 368 6.09 -24.09 12.77
CA ILE A 368 6.40 -24.59 11.42
C ILE A 368 7.75 -24.02 10.99
N ASP A 369 8.67 -24.91 10.60
CA ASP A 369 9.97 -24.49 10.07
C ASP A 369 9.82 -24.02 8.62
N ILE A 370 10.24 -22.78 8.36
CA ILE A 370 10.15 -22.15 7.05
C ILE A 370 11.46 -21.47 6.67
N VAL A 371 11.62 -21.17 5.39
CA VAL A 371 12.64 -20.23 4.90
C VAL A 371 12.00 -18.88 4.64
N LEU A 372 12.49 -17.88 5.35
CA LEU A 372 12.01 -16.52 5.27
C LEU A 372 12.89 -15.69 4.33
N HIS A 373 12.28 -15.09 3.30
CA HIS A 373 12.89 -14.08 2.46
C HIS A 373 12.57 -12.71 3.04
N ASN A 374 13.53 -12.14 3.76
CA ASN A 374 13.31 -10.91 4.52
C ASN A 374 13.43 -9.68 3.64
N GLY A 375 12.27 -9.08 3.27
CA GLY A 375 12.22 -7.82 2.53
C GLY A 375 12.51 -6.58 3.37
N LEU A 376 12.61 -6.72 4.70
CA LEU A 376 13.03 -5.63 5.60
C LEU A 376 14.57 -5.61 5.80
N ALA A 377 15.28 -6.61 5.27
CA ALA A 377 16.73 -6.73 5.30
C ALA A 377 17.23 -7.06 3.88
N CYS A 378 17.29 -6.03 3.05
CA CYS A 378 17.80 -6.11 1.69
C CYS A 378 19.26 -5.65 1.63
N GLU A 379 20.00 -6.16 0.63
CA GLU A 379 21.36 -5.74 0.29
C GLU A 379 21.38 -5.27 -1.16
N ALA A 380 21.95 -4.08 -1.42
CA ALA A 380 22.11 -3.55 -2.77
C ALA A 380 23.01 -4.48 -3.61
N THR A 381 22.63 -4.72 -4.86
CA THR A 381 23.41 -5.50 -5.82
C THR A 381 23.85 -4.66 -7.04
N LYS A 382 23.18 -3.55 -7.27
CA LYS A 382 23.56 -2.54 -8.26
C LYS A 382 23.18 -1.16 -7.77
N THR A 383 24.08 -0.21 -7.87
CA THR A 383 23.86 1.21 -7.58
C THR A 383 24.27 2.07 -8.76
N ARG A 384 23.84 3.33 -8.75
CA ARG A 384 24.28 4.42 -9.64
C ARG A 384 24.45 5.70 -8.83
N ALA A 385 25.28 6.63 -9.32
CA ALA A 385 25.30 7.98 -8.77
C ALA A 385 23.89 8.59 -8.83
N ARG A 386 23.51 9.38 -7.83
CA ARG A 386 22.23 10.11 -7.85
C ARG A 386 22.34 11.24 -8.85
N PRO A 387 21.45 11.39 -9.84
CA PRO A 387 21.50 12.55 -10.73
C PRO A 387 21.00 13.79 -9.99
N ASN A 388 21.45 14.98 -10.44
CA ASN A 388 20.92 16.26 -9.97
C ASN A 388 19.52 16.51 -10.57
N TYR A 389 19.34 16.07 -11.82
CA TYR A 389 18.08 16.19 -12.55
C TYR A 389 17.88 14.97 -13.46
N TYR A 390 16.60 14.64 -13.73
CA TYR A 390 16.24 13.92 -14.94
C TYR A 390 15.72 14.91 -15.96
N LEU A 391 16.21 14.82 -17.20
CA LEU A 391 15.71 15.56 -18.35
C LEU A 391 14.79 14.62 -19.14
N VAL A 392 13.57 15.08 -19.41
CA VAL A 392 12.56 14.30 -20.13
C VAL A 392 12.11 15.10 -21.33
N GLU A 393 12.24 14.54 -22.54
CA GLU A 393 11.85 15.22 -23.76
C GLU A 393 10.34 15.50 -23.81
N LYS A 394 9.96 16.58 -24.49
CA LYS A 394 8.57 17.09 -24.60
C LYS A 394 7.57 16.05 -25.09
N THR A 395 8.03 15.10 -25.92
CA THR A 395 7.21 14.02 -26.47
C THR A 395 6.68 13.04 -25.41
N LEU A 396 7.30 13.02 -24.22
CA LEU A 396 6.91 12.17 -23.09
C LEU A 396 6.04 12.89 -22.04
N SER A 397 5.19 13.82 -22.45
CA SER A 397 4.31 14.59 -21.55
C SER A 397 3.43 13.72 -20.64
N GLN A 398 2.99 12.54 -21.10
CA GLN A 398 2.26 11.56 -20.29
C GLN A 398 3.09 11.01 -19.11
N VAL A 399 4.40 10.88 -19.25
CA VAL A 399 5.33 10.48 -18.17
C VAL A 399 5.35 11.59 -17.11
N VAL A 400 5.49 12.82 -17.56
CA VAL A 400 5.54 14.01 -16.72
C VAL A 400 4.23 14.22 -15.95
N GLU A 401 3.08 14.00 -16.59
CA GLU A 401 1.77 14.04 -15.93
C GLU A 401 1.71 13.05 -14.76
N LYS A 402 2.18 11.81 -14.96
CA LYS A 402 2.22 10.80 -13.89
C LYS A 402 3.16 11.19 -12.76
N LEU A 403 4.35 11.73 -13.07
CA LEU A 403 5.30 12.24 -12.07
C LEU A 403 4.67 13.38 -11.25
N SER A 404 3.91 14.29 -11.87
CA SER A 404 3.19 15.35 -11.19
C SER A 404 2.11 14.80 -10.24
N ILE A 405 1.36 13.77 -10.65
CA ILE A 405 0.38 13.08 -9.78
C ILE A 405 1.09 12.38 -8.60
N LEU A 406 2.29 11.85 -8.82
CA LEU A 406 3.13 11.31 -7.75
C LEU A 406 3.63 12.39 -6.78
N GLY A 407 3.40 13.67 -7.10
CA GLY A 407 3.69 14.84 -6.28
C GLY A 407 5.08 15.40 -6.49
N LEU A 408 5.73 15.08 -7.60
CA LEU A 408 6.99 15.70 -8.01
C LEU A 408 6.73 17.09 -8.59
N LYS A 409 7.58 18.04 -8.22
CA LYS A 409 7.70 19.33 -8.90
C LYS A 409 8.53 19.14 -10.16
N ILE A 410 8.08 19.71 -11.25
CA ILE A 410 8.71 19.56 -12.56
C ILE A 410 8.82 20.95 -13.17
N ASP A 411 10.01 21.30 -13.61
CA ASP A 411 10.33 22.53 -14.29
C ASP A 411 10.54 22.29 -15.79
N THR A 412 10.85 23.32 -16.54
CA THR A 412 11.19 23.24 -17.97
C THR A 412 12.38 24.14 -18.27
N LEU A 413 13.20 23.73 -19.24
CA LEU A 413 14.28 24.58 -19.75
C LEU A 413 13.68 25.86 -20.35
N HIS A 414 14.25 27.00 -19.98
CA HIS A 414 13.84 28.32 -20.47
C HIS A 414 14.44 28.68 -21.82
N TYR A 415 15.56 28.04 -22.17
CA TYR A 415 16.33 28.25 -23.42
C TYR A 415 16.79 26.90 -23.94
N ASP A 416 17.28 26.90 -25.20
CA ASP A 416 18.00 25.76 -25.74
C ASP A 416 19.34 25.65 -25.02
N GLU A 417 19.69 24.47 -24.52
CA GLU A 417 20.93 24.25 -23.77
C GLU A 417 21.69 23.03 -24.28
N LEU A 418 22.98 23.20 -24.48
CA LEU A 418 23.91 22.10 -24.78
C LEU A 418 24.43 21.55 -23.44
N LEU A 419 24.07 20.31 -23.11
CA LEU A 419 24.37 19.70 -21.82
C LEU A 419 25.07 18.36 -22.02
N GLU A 420 26.07 18.10 -21.18
CA GLU A 420 26.67 16.79 -21.05
C GLU A 420 25.80 15.95 -20.08
N VAL A 421 25.24 14.87 -20.58
CA VAL A 421 24.29 14.01 -19.85
C VAL A 421 24.66 12.53 -19.96
N GLU A 422 24.21 11.74 -19.01
CA GLU A 422 24.24 10.30 -19.10
C GLU A 422 22.93 9.79 -19.74
N SER A 423 23.05 9.09 -20.85
CA SER A 423 21.96 8.48 -21.59
C SER A 423 21.92 6.95 -21.38
N TYR A 424 20.75 6.36 -21.36
CA TYR A 424 20.60 4.90 -21.24
C TYR A 424 20.77 4.21 -22.59
N ILE A 425 21.62 3.17 -22.61
CA ILE A 425 21.78 2.26 -23.75
C ILE A 425 21.31 0.88 -23.30
N ILE A 426 20.25 0.38 -23.92
CA ILE A 426 19.77 -1.00 -23.66
C ILE A 426 20.77 -1.99 -24.24
N THR A 427 21.35 -2.82 -23.37
CA THR A 427 22.30 -3.88 -23.75
C THR A 427 21.63 -5.26 -23.89
N SER A 428 20.53 -5.45 -23.20
CA SER A 428 19.66 -6.62 -23.39
C SER A 428 18.21 -6.26 -23.07
N GLN A 429 17.29 -6.90 -23.79
CA GLN A 429 15.85 -6.73 -23.61
C GLN A 429 15.12 -8.06 -23.79
N ARG A 430 14.13 -8.31 -22.94
CA ARG A 430 13.19 -9.41 -23.10
C ARG A 430 11.83 -9.06 -22.53
N LYS A 431 10.78 -9.64 -23.07
CA LYS A 431 9.45 -9.59 -22.46
C LYS A 431 9.26 -10.75 -21.49
N SER A 432 8.44 -10.57 -20.45
CA SER A 432 8.04 -11.67 -19.57
C SER A 432 7.26 -12.73 -20.38
N PRO A 433 7.41 -14.04 -20.05
CA PRO A 433 6.73 -15.12 -20.80
C PRO A 433 5.22 -15.18 -20.54
N ALA A 434 4.74 -14.47 -19.53
CA ALA A 434 3.34 -14.42 -19.13
C ALA A 434 2.96 -13.02 -18.64
N LEU A 435 1.66 -12.72 -18.68
CA LEU A 435 1.14 -11.49 -18.10
C LEU A 435 1.42 -11.43 -16.59
N PHE A 436 1.93 -10.31 -16.16
CA PHE A 436 2.08 -9.97 -14.76
C PHE A 436 1.27 -8.70 -14.45
N GLN A 437 0.22 -8.85 -13.65
CA GLN A 437 -0.69 -7.75 -13.32
C GLN A 437 -1.28 -7.03 -14.54
N GLY A 438 -1.63 -7.80 -15.57
CA GLY A 438 -2.20 -7.29 -16.83
C GLY A 438 -1.18 -6.80 -17.86
N PHE A 439 0.13 -6.92 -17.61
CA PHE A 439 1.18 -6.43 -18.51
C PHE A 439 2.18 -7.54 -18.87
N TYR A 440 2.65 -7.57 -20.11
CA TYR A 440 3.92 -8.20 -20.43
C TYR A 440 5.05 -7.26 -20.03
N GLU A 441 5.82 -7.65 -19.01
CA GLU A 441 6.88 -6.80 -18.46
C GLU A 441 8.04 -6.67 -19.47
N ASN A 442 8.50 -5.44 -19.69
CA ASN A 442 9.79 -5.19 -20.36
C ASN A 442 10.92 -5.33 -19.33
N ILE A 443 11.79 -6.29 -19.53
CA ILE A 443 12.91 -6.56 -18.64
C ILE A 443 14.18 -6.21 -19.42
N VAL A 444 14.88 -5.15 -18.99
CA VAL A 444 16.05 -4.65 -19.66
C VAL A 444 17.29 -4.68 -18.76
N THR A 445 18.45 -4.69 -19.39
CA THR A 445 19.74 -4.32 -18.79
C THR A 445 20.28 -3.14 -19.55
N THR A 446 20.82 -2.15 -18.84
CA THR A 446 21.34 -0.92 -19.47
C THR A 446 22.76 -0.62 -19.02
N LYS A 447 23.50 0.08 -19.89
CA LYS A 447 24.69 0.86 -19.55
C LYS A 447 24.39 2.35 -19.70
N LEU A 448 25.17 3.19 -19.05
CA LEU A 448 25.12 4.62 -19.21
C LEU A 448 26.23 5.02 -20.23
N GLU A 449 25.93 6.02 -21.01
CA GLU A 449 26.88 6.64 -21.97
C GLU A 449 26.78 8.15 -21.81
N THR A 450 27.90 8.79 -21.53
CA THR A 450 28.00 10.26 -21.44
C THR A 450 28.01 10.85 -22.84
N LYS A 451 27.12 11.82 -23.07
CA LYS A 451 26.97 12.51 -24.35
C LYS A 451 26.69 13.99 -24.16
N GLU A 452 27.22 14.80 -25.03
CA GLU A 452 26.82 16.19 -25.17
C GLU A 452 25.61 16.26 -26.13
N LEU A 453 24.47 16.75 -25.64
CA LEU A 453 23.21 16.82 -26.39
C LEU A 453 22.62 18.23 -26.29
N LEU A 454 22.03 18.69 -27.38
CA LEU A 454 21.25 19.94 -27.41
C LEU A 454 19.80 19.62 -26.95
N PHE A 455 19.40 20.25 -25.85
CA PHE A 455 18.03 20.19 -25.33
C PHE A 455 17.31 21.48 -25.69
N GLU A 456 16.16 21.35 -26.32
CA GLU A 456 15.34 22.50 -26.69
C GLU A 456 14.64 23.12 -25.48
N LYS A 457 14.37 24.41 -25.55
CA LYS A 457 13.46 25.12 -24.66
C LYS A 457 12.16 24.33 -24.46
N GLY A 458 11.71 24.16 -23.19
CA GLY A 458 10.52 23.41 -22.83
C GLY A 458 10.76 21.92 -22.59
N THR A 459 12.00 21.42 -22.71
CA THR A 459 12.37 20.11 -22.17
C THR A 459 12.08 20.08 -20.68
N PHE A 460 11.42 19.01 -20.19
CA PHE A 460 11.05 18.88 -18.79
C PHE A 460 12.28 18.55 -17.93
N VAL A 461 12.35 19.22 -16.78
CA VAL A 461 13.41 19.07 -15.79
C VAL A 461 12.80 18.56 -14.49
N VAL A 462 13.26 17.41 -14.02
CA VAL A 462 12.82 16.81 -12.75
C VAL A 462 13.94 16.96 -11.73
N PRO A 463 13.87 17.96 -10.83
CA PRO A 463 14.89 18.16 -9.80
C PRO A 463 14.92 16.99 -8.81
N MET A 464 16.13 16.58 -8.41
CA MET A 464 16.31 15.46 -7.50
C MET A 464 16.56 15.87 -6.04
N ASN A 465 16.57 17.15 -5.75
CA ASN A 465 16.65 17.74 -4.40
C ASN A 465 15.27 18.05 -3.78
N GLN A 466 14.25 17.26 -4.09
CA GLN A 466 12.89 17.44 -3.63
C GLN A 466 12.37 16.23 -2.84
N GLN A 467 11.40 16.45 -1.96
CA GLN A 467 10.84 15.45 -1.02
C GLN A 467 10.51 14.10 -1.67
N ARG A 468 9.95 14.09 -2.88
CA ARG A 468 9.46 12.88 -3.56
C ARG A 468 10.40 12.35 -4.65
N SER A 469 11.63 12.83 -4.71
CA SER A 469 12.60 12.49 -5.77
C SER A 469 12.90 10.98 -5.86
N ASN A 470 12.79 10.23 -4.76
CA ASN A 470 12.97 8.77 -4.80
C ASN A 470 11.87 8.04 -5.60
N LEU A 471 10.69 8.66 -5.79
CA LEU A 471 9.68 8.13 -6.73
C LEU A 471 10.11 8.31 -8.19
N ALA A 472 10.84 9.39 -8.51
CA ALA A 472 11.45 9.54 -9.84
C ALA A 472 12.48 8.44 -10.10
N VAL A 473 13.33 8.10 -9.12
CA VAL A 473 14.27 6.97 -9.22
C VAL A 473 13.51 5.67 -9.54
N GLU A 474 12.50 5.33 -8.75
CA GLU A 474 11.76 4.06 -8.89
C GLU A 474 10.93 3.96 -10.18
N THR A 475 10.65 5.09 -10.84
CA THR A 475 9.83 5.13 -12.05
C THR A 475 10.64 5.35 -13.33
N LEU A 476 11.67 6.17 -13.29
CA LEU A 476 12.44 6.57 -14.50
C LEU A 476 13.66 5.69 -14.77
N GLU A 477 14.27 5.09 -13.72
CA GLU A 477 15.40 4.17 -13.94
C GLU A 477 14.91 2.89 -14.64
N PRO A 478 15.45 2.53 -15.83
CA PRO A 478 14.86 1.51 -16.71
C PRO A 478 14.83 0.10 -16.12
N GLU A 479 15.78 -0.22 -15.25
CA GLU A 479 15.96 -1.55 -14.66
C GLU A 479 15.12 -1.78 -13.40
N MET A 480 14.42 -0.74 -12.91
CA MET A 480 13.65 -0.84 -11.68
C MET A 480 12.48 -1.81 -11.83
N LEU A 481 12.26 -2.60 -10.76
CA LEU A 481 11.20 -3.62 -10.72
C LEU A 481 9.77 -3.05 -10.78
N SER A 482 9.63 -1.75 -10.60
CA SER A 482 8.34 -1.04 -10.66
C SER A 482 8.40 0.17 -11.60
N GLY A 483 9.45 0.26 -12.42
CA GLY A 483 9.70 1.37 -13.34
C GLY A 483 8.67 1.48 -14.47
N PHE A 484 8.58 2.65 -15.03
CA PHE A 484 7.67 2.97 -16.12
C PHE A 484 7.95 2.14 -17.38
N LEU A 485 9.23 1.92 -17.72
CA LEU A 485 9.60 1.07 -18.83
C LEU A 485 9.12 -0.37 -18.65
N ARG A 486 9.25 -0.90 -17.42
CA ARG A 486 8.86 -2.29 -17.13
C ARG A 486 7.37 -2.56 -17.36
N PHE A 487 6.52 -1.55 -17.12
CA PHE A 487 5.05 -1.65 -17.24
C PHE A 487 4.47 -0.87 -18.43
N ASN A 488 5.26 -0.65 -19.48
CA ASN A 488 4.84 -0.05 -20.75
C ASN A 488 4.25 1.36 -20.61
N VAL A 489 4.66 2.13 -19.59
CA VAL A 489 4.39 3.58 -19.50
C VAL A 489 5.39 4.35 -20.38
N ILE A 490 6.59 3.81 -20.50
CA ILE A 490 7.64 4.22 -21.43
C ILE A 490 7.95 3.01 -22.31
N GLU A 491 7.91 3.16 -23.62
CA GLU A 491 8.32 2.10 -24.52
C GLU A 491 9.86 2.00 -24.56
N PRO A 492 10.44 0.80 -24.82
CA PRO A 492 11.89 0.63 -24.82
C PRO A 492 12.65 1.56 -25.76
N GLU A 493 12.09 1.90 -26.91
CA GLU A 493 12.65 2.86 -27.88
C GLU A 493 12.64 4.30 -27.37
N ASP A 494 11.73 4.65 -26.47
CA ASP A 494 11.61 5.98 -25.89
C ASP A 494 12.53 6.23 -24.71
N ILE A 495 13.26 5.21 -24.24
CA ILE A 495 14.19 5.39 -23.09
C ILE A 495 15.34 6.35 -23.42
N SER A 496 15.69 6.48 -24.70
CA SER A 496 16.67 7.43 -25.18
C SER A 496 16.23 8.90 -25.07
N LYS A 497 14.97 9.16 -24.70
CA LYS A 497 14.39 10.48 -24.47
C LYS A 497 14.40 10.89 -23.00
N ILE A 498 14.99 10.05 -22.13
CA ILE A 498 15.17 10.32 -20.70
C ILE A 498 16.65 10.28 -20.40
N HIS A 499 17.16 11.35 -19.81
CA HIS A 499 18.57 11.52 -19.54
C HIS A 499 18.80 11.88 -18.07
N ARG A 500 19.97 11.54 -17.57
CA ARG A 500 20.44 11.84 -16.23
C ARG A 500 21.48 12.96 -16.31
N TYR A 501 21.27 14.01 -15.55
CA TYR A 501 22.24 15.08 -15.41
C TYR A 501 22.92 14.98 -14.05
N VAL A 502 24.22 14.68 -14.03
CA VAL A 502 25.00 14.34 -12.81
C VAL A 502 26.05 15.41 -12.47
N LEU A 503 26.14 16.47 -13.29
CA LEU A 503 27.19 17.48 -13.16
C LEU A 503 26.78 18.65 -12.25
N ASN A 504 27.78 19.35 -11.69
CA ASN A 504 27.63 20.39 -10.65
C ASN A 504 27.13 21.76 -11.17
N LYS A 505 26.35 21.82 -12.24
CA LYS A 505 25.74 23.06 -12.73
C LYS A 505 24.25 23.04 -12.38
N GLU A 506 23.75 24.08 -11.74
CA GLU A 506 22.29 24.28 -11.60
C GLU A 506 21.71 24.66 -12.97
N LEU A 507 20.55 24.03 -13.31
CA LEU A 507 19.80 24.27 -14.55
C LEU A 507 18.68 25.29 -14.33
#